data_4d5f083baa414dfebd0b75ad97630a3b
#
_entry.id   4d5f083baa414dfebd0b75ad97630a3b
#
_cell.length_a   1.000
_cell.length_b   1.000
_cell.length_c   1.000
_cell.angle_alpha   90.00
_cell.angle_beta   90.00
_cell.angle_gamma   90.00
#
_symmetry.space_group_name_H-M   'P 1'
#
loop_
_entity.id
_entity.type
_entity.pdbx_description
1 polymer ?
#
loop_
_entity_poly.entity_id
_entity_poly.type
_entity_poly.pdbx_seq_one_letter_code
_entity_poly.pdbx_strand_id
1 'polypeptide(L)'
;MTQARSRDERLAGLTSHEADWAGLRVVVTGLGVSGFAAADALIQHGAHVRVVDAQTPVEGTQMGQRAQILEVLAAELHLGDGAETTLPVPADEIDLVVTSPGWPPHQPLLAAAAAAGIPIWGDVELAWRMRPREGGAPWLLVTGTNGKTTTVQMLTSMLRAAGLRAASAGNVGTPVLDLVQDPQPYDVIAVELSSFQLHWSHSLRPRAAACLNIAPDHIDWHGSLEEYAAAKGKVYANTEIACVYNEQDPATRRLVEEADVVEGCRAVSFTLGSPGPSMLGLVEDVLADRAFVEDRATTAAELGSLADLQGEAPSVAPHLVANALAAAALARAHGVPPVAVRDGLRAWQPEPHRIAHVATAGEVHWVDDSKATNPHAAQASLTAYPKVVWVAGGLLKGADVDELVAAAADRLRGAVLIGRDREQIAAAIARHAPDVPVIDVAATDTGAMDLVVRHAGALAQPGDVVLLAPAAASMDMFDNYGARGDAFADAVDRYLQEG
;
A
#
# COMPACT_ATOMS: atom_id res chain seq x y z
N MET A 1 47.12 -1.54 17.64
CA MET A 1 45.80 -1.53 18.33
C MET A 1 44.90 -0.64 17.48
N THR A 2 44.02 -1.22 16.70
CA THR A 2 43.01 -0.47 15.93
C THR A 2 42.05 0.14 16.95
N GLN A 3 41.88 1.45 16.93
CA GLN A 3 40.95 2.17 17.79
C GLN A 3 39.53 1.58 17.52
N ALA A 4 38.83 1.18 18.58
CA ALA A 4 37.47 0.68 18.43
C ALA A 4 36.63 1.80 17.80
N ARG A 5 35.98 1.50 16.66
CA ARG A 5 35.05 2.43 16.02
C ARG A 5 33.92 2.78 16.97
N SER A 6 33.47 4.03 16.94
CA SER A 6 32.26 4.43 17.64
C SER A 6 31.04 3.67 17.06
N ARG A 7 29.95 3.55 17.83
CA ARG A 7 28.68 2.97 17.36
C ARG A 7 28.24 3.60 16.04
N ASP A 8 28.24 4.92 15.97
CA ASP A 8 27.78 5.67 14.80
C ASP A 8 28.67 5.42 13.57
N GLU A 9 30.00 5.38 13.74
CA GLU A 9 30.93 5.05 12.66
C GLU A 9 30.72 3.61 12.15
N ARG A 10 30.42 2.68 13.05
CA ARG A 10 30.12 1.29 12.70
C ARG A 10 28.86 1.20 11.90
N LEU A 11 27.75 1.80 12.36
CA LEU A 11 26.45 1.78 11.69
C LEU A 11 26.49 2.52 10.35
N ALA A 12 27.23 3.63 10.24
CA ALA A 12 27.44 4.32 8.97
C ALA A 12 28.16 3.45 7.92
N GLY A 13 29.00 2.52 8.36
CA GLY A 13 29.68 1.55 7.50
C GLY A 13 28.82 0.40 7.00
N LEU A 14 27.62 0.18 7.57
CA LEU A 14 26.69 -0.87 7.19
C LEU A 14 25.88 -0.45 5.94
N THR A 15 26.47 -0.60 4.76
CA THR A 15 25.90 -0.17 3.48
C THR A 15 25.68 -1.31 2.49
N SER A 16 26.05 -2.54 2.85
CA SER A 16 25.78 -3.77 2.09
C SER A 16 25.75 -4.98 3.01
N HIS A 17 25.22 -6.11 2.55
CA HIS A 17 25.26 -7.37 3.30
C HIS A 17 26.69 -7.87 3.57
N GLU A 18 27.66 -7.43 2.76
CA GLU A 18 29.11 -7.76 2.91
C GLU A 18 29.78 -6.92 4.00
N ALA A 19 29.09 -5.92 4.58
CA ALA A 19 29.63 -5.11 5.66
C ALA A 19 29.80 -5.93 6.95
N ASP A 20 30.49 -5.36 7.94
CA ASP A 20 30.77 -6.02 9.21
C ASP A 20 29.57 -5.95 10.17
N TRP A 21 28.60 -6.84 9.95
CA TRP A 21 27.41 -7.03 10.80
C TRP A 21 27.70 -7.90 12.04
N ALA A 22 28.81 -8.68 12.02
CA ALA A 22 29.11 -9.67 13.05
C ALA A 22 29.27 -9.05 14.44
N GLY A 23 28.60 -9.63 15.45
CA GLY A 23 28.64 -9.15 16.83
C GLY A 23 27.93 -7.81 17.07
N LEU A 24 27.14 -7.30 16.11
CA LEU A 24 26.25 -6.16 16.31
C LEU A 24 25.13 -6.58 17.25
N ARG A 25 24.83 -5.78 18.32
CA ARG A 25 23.81 -6.07 19.31
C ARG A 25 22.52 -5.35 18.92
N VAL A 26 21.56 -6.11 18.40
CA VAL A 26 20.34 -5.55 17.79
C VAL A 26 19.10 -5.98 18.58
N VAL A 27 18.24 -5.03 18.88
CA VAL A 27 16.87 -5.29 19.34
C VAL A 27 15.94 -5.20 18.14
N VAL A 28 15.19 -6.27 17.86
CA VAL A 28 14.16 -6.30 16.82
C VAL A 28 12.80 -6.24 17.49
N THR A 29 11.94 -5.28 17.12
CA THR A 29 10.59 -5.16 17.68
C THR A 29 9.54 -5.74 16.75
N GLY A 30 8.68 -6.60 17.33
CA GLY A 30 7.63 -7.33 16.62
C GLY A 30 8.09 -8.67 16.04
N LEU A 31 7.27 -9.72 16.25
CA LEU A 31 7.48 -11.08 15.72
C LEU A 31 6.53 -11.39 14.55
N GLY A 32 6.07 -10.32 13.87
CA GLY A 32 5.33 -10.42 12.60
C GLY A 32 6.24 -10.84 11.44
N VAL A 33 5.73 -10.69 10.21
CA VAL A 33 6.49 -11.05 8.99
C VAL A 33 7.78 -10.22 8.87
N SER A 34 7.69 -8.88 9.02
CA SER A 34 8.84 -7.98 8.89
C SER A 34 9.88 -8.19 9.98
N GLY A 35 9.45 -8.33 11.24
CA GLY A 35 10.40 -8.53 12.35
C GLY A 35 11.10 -9.87 12.29
N PHE A 36 10.38 -10.93 11.89
CA PHE A 36 10.99 -12.24 11.65
C PHE A 36 12.06 -12.17 10.55
N ALA A 37 11.74 -11.59 9.39
CA ALA A 37 12.69 -11.45 8.28
C ALA A 37 13.91 -10.62 8.69
N ALA A 38 13.71 -9.54 9.48
CA ALA A 38 14.81 -8.74 9.98
C ALA A 38 15.71 -9.50 10.97
N ALA A 39 15.12 -10.25 11.91
CA ALA A 39 15.86 -11.04 12.87
C ALA A 39 16.68 -12.15 12.20
N ASP A 40 16.04 -12.89 11.29
CA ASP A 40 16.70 -13.95 10.53
C ASP A 40 17.88 -13.42 9.72
N ALA A 41 17.69 -12.36 8.95
CA ALA A 41 18.75 -11.74 8.16
C ALA A 41 19.95 -11.28 9.02
N LEU A 42 19.69 -10.63 10.16
CA LEU A 42 20.72 -10.16 11.07
C LEU A 42 21.50 -11.32 11.69
N ILE A 43 20.83 -12.39 12.09
CA ILE A 43 21.46 -13.60 12.66
C ILE A 43 22.35 -14.28 11.61
N GLN A 44 21.89 -14.41 10.37
CA GLN A 44 22.68 -15.00 9.27
C GLN A 44 23.97 -14.20 9.01
N HIS A 45 23.99 -12.90 9.31
CA HIS A 45 25.18 -12.05 9.20
C HIS A 45 25.97 -11.93 10.52
N GLY A 46 25.66 -12.76 11.52
CA GLY A 46 26.43 -12.87 12.77
C GLY A 46 26.12 -11.81 13.83
N ALA A 47 25.00 -11.09 13.71
CA ALA A 47 24.54 -10.18 14.76
C ALA A 47 23.96 -10.95 15.96
N HIS A 48 24.05 -10.34 17.15
CA HIS A 48 23.36 -10.79 18.35
C HIS A 48 21.97 -10.15 18.40
N VAL A 49 20.91 -10.95 18.25
CA VAL A 49 19.56 -10.47 18.10
C VAL A 49 18.71 -10.77 19.33
N ARG A 50 18.04 -9.74 19.85
CA ARG A 50 16.98 -9.82 20.84
C ARG A 50 15.67 -9.40 20.21
N VAL A 51 14.66 -10.28 20.26
CA VAL A 51 13.33 -9.99 19.70
C VAL A 51 12.35 -9.65 20.80
N VAL A 52 11.62 -8.56 20.64
CA VAL A 52 10.64 -8.06 21.62
C VAL A 52 9.26 -7.99 20.98
N ASP A 53 8.25 -8.61 21.60
CA ASP A 53 6.83 -8.49 21.19
C ASP A 53 5.92 -8.58 22.42
N ALA A 54 4.85 -7.77 22.45
CA ALA A 54 3.83 -7.81 23.49
C ALA A 54 3.02 -9.10 23.51
N GLN A 55 2.95 -9.80 22.37
CA GLN A 55 2.17 -11.03 22.24
C GLN A 55 2.96 -12.25 22.70
N THR A 56 2.27 -13.15 23.40
CA THR A 56 2.81 -14.47 23.75
C THR A 56 2.53 -15.43 22.59
N PRO A 57 3.56 -16.04 21.99
CA PRO A 57 3.37 -17.01 20.92
C PRO A 57 2.55 -18.22 21.37
N VAL A 58 1.60 -18.64 20.56
CA VAL A 58 0.81 -19.86 20.77
C VAL A 58 1.33 -20.98 19.88
N GLU A 59 1.54 -22.16 20.44
CA GLU A 59 2.00 -23.33 19.69
C GLU A 59 1.05 -23.65 18.53
N GLY A 60 1.62 -24.00 17.36
CA GLY A 60 0.85 -24.28 16.14
C GLY A 60 0.43 -23.06 15.31
N THR A 61 0.56 -21.85 15.87
CA THR A 61 0.33 -20.63 15.10
C THR A 61 1.57 -20.21 14.30
N GLN A 62 1.40 -19.35 13.29
CA GLN A 62 2.52 -18.79 12.53
C GLN A 62 3.52 -18.05 13.42
N MET A 63 3.03 -17.30 14.43
CA MET A 63 3.88 -16.60 15.37
C MET A 63 4.66 -17.59 16.25
N GLY A 64 4.02 -18.67 16.72
CA GLY A 64 4.68 -19.75 17.46
C GLY A 64 5.79 -20.42 16.66
N GLN A 65 5.55 -20.70 15.38
CA GLN A 65 6.56 -21.28 14.49
C GLN A 65 7.76 -20.34 14.29
N ARG A 66 7.51 -19.02 14.09
CA ARG A 66 8.58 -18.01 13.97
C ARG A 66 9.42 -17.93 15.25
N ALA A 67 8.78 -17.93 16.43
CA ALA A 67 9.48 -17.94 17.72
C ALA A 67 10.41 -19.15 17.83
N GLN A 68 9.91 -20.35 17.55
CA GLN A 68 10.70 -21.59 17.60
C GLN A 68 11.90 -21.56 16.63
N ILE A 69 11.72 -21.06 15.41
CA ILE A 69 12.82 -20.92 14.44
C ILE A 69 13.90 -19.98 14.98
N LEU A 70 13.51 -18.81 15.50
CA LEU A 70 14.47 -17.82 16.02
C LEU A 70 15.20 -18.32 17.29
N GLU A 71 14.55 -19.10 18.16
CA GLU A 71 15.21 -19.76 19.29
C GLU A 71 16.28 -20.76 18.82
N VAL A 72 15.98 -21.58 17.81
CA VAL A 72 16.95 -22.51 17.19
C VAL A 72 18.14 -21.75 16.59
N LEU A 73 17.90 -20.56 16.05
CA LEU A 73 18.92 -19.66 15.50
C LEU A 73 19.65 -18.83 16.60
N ALA A 74 19.42 -19.11 17.86
CA ALA A 74 20.04 -18.46 19.03
C ALA A 74 19.66 -16.99 19.23
N ALA A 75 18.47 -16.56 18.78
CA ALA A 75 17.91 -15.27 19.21
C ALA A 75 17.44 -15.32 20.67
N GLU A 76 17.62 -14.22 21.40
CA GLU A 76 17.00 -14.04 22.73
C GLU A 76 15.59 -13.49 22.53
N LEU A 77 14.56 -14.17 23.07
CA LEU A 77 13.16 -13.76 22.93
C LEU A 77 12.63 -13.14 24.22
N HIS A 78 12.09 -11.91 24.13
CA HIS A 78 11.45 -11.16 25.20
C HIS A 78 9.98 -10.93 24.79
N LEU A 79 9.10 -11.89 25.10
CA LEU A 79 7.74 -11.96 24.58
C LEU A 79 6.69 -11.97 25.69
N GLY A 80 5.53 -11.38 25.43
CA GLY A 80 4.39 -11.32 26.34
C GLY A 80 4.16 -9.94 26.94
N ASP A 81 3.10 -9.83 27.75
CA ASP A 81 2.60 -8.58 28.30
C ASP A 81 3.71 -7.76 28.99
N GLY A 82 3.85 -6.50 28.56
CA GLY A 82 4.80 -5.55 29.10
C GLY A 82 6.21 -5.62 28.53
N ALA A 83 6.54 -6.60 27.69
CA ALA A 83 7.85 -6.69 27.04
C ALA A 83 8.17 -5.43 26.21
N GLU A 84 7.16 -4.82 25.61
CA GLU A 84 7.25 -3.62 24.77
C GLU A 84 7.42 -2.30 25.57
N THR A 85 7.38 -2.36 26.90
CA THR A 85 7.38 -1.16 27.75
C THR A 85 8.77 -0.64 28.10
N THR A 86 9.79 -1.51 28.05
CA THR A 86 11.17 -1.18 28.44
C THR A 86 12.18 -1.81 27.49
N LEU A 87 13.39 -1.27 27.46
CA LEU A 87 14.51 -1.94 26.77
C LEU A 87 14.81 -3.29 27.44
N PRO A 88 15.05 -4.37 26.68
CA PRO A 88 15.27 -5.71 27.23
C PRO A 88 16.61 -5.84 27.99
N VAL A 89 17.54 -4.92 27.74
CA VAL A 89 18.85 -4.82 28.40
C VAL A 89 19.23 -3.35 28.54
N PRO A 90 20.29 -3.01 29.34
CA PRO A 90 20.81 -1.65 29.41
C PRO A 90 21.15 -1.04 28.03
N ALA A 91 20.92 0.25 27.86
CA ALA A 91 21.05 0.95 26.58
C ALA A 91 22.47 0.88 25.98
N ASP A 92 23.50 0.77 26.80
CA ASP A 92 24.91 0.59 26.39
C ASP A 92 25.22 -0.81 25.84
N GLU A 93 24.29 -1.74 26.02
CA GLU A 93 24.33 -3.09 25.42
C GLU A 93 23.55 -3.21 24.12
N ILE A 94 23.02 -2.09 23.58
CA ILE A 94 22.24 -2.04 22.34
C ILE A 94 22.94 -1.13 21.34
N ASP A 95 23.27 -1.65 20.17
CA ASP A 95 23.88 -0.86 19.10
C ASP A 95 22.82 -0.28 18.16
N LEU A 96 21.71 -1.02 17.93
CA LEU A 96 20.66 -0.69 16.97
C LEU A 96 19.33 -1.26 17.41
N VAL A 97 18.23 -0.55 17.16
CA VAL A 97 16.88 -1.09 17.17
C VAL A 97 16.38 -1.21 15.73
N VAL A 98 15.84 -2.37 15.35
CA VAL A 98 15.12 -2.56 14.09
C VAL A 98 13.65 -2.77 14.40
N THR A 99 12.79 -1.85 13.95
CA THR A 99 11.38 -1.85 14.32
C THR A 99 10.47 -2.33 13.19
N SER A 100 9.46 -3.12 13.54
CA SER A 100 8.35 -3.44 12.65
C SER A 100 7.49 -2.20 12.39
N PRO A 101 6.89 -2.05 11.19
CA PRO A 101 6.17 -0.84 10.78
C PRO A 101 5.01 -0.44 11.71
N GLY A 102 4.34 -1.42 12.33
CA GLY A 102 3.19 -1.17 13.20
C GLY A 102 3.52 -0.52 14.55
N TRP A 103 4.79 -0.44 14.95
CA TRP A 103 5.21 0.16 16.21
C TRP A 103 5.33 1.68 16.09
N PRO A 104 4.48 2.46 16.80
CA PRO A 104 4.53 3.92 16.70
C PRO A 104 5.73 4.50 17.45
N PRO A 105 6.22 5.70 17.06
CA PRO A 105 7.39 6.33 17.70
C PRO A 105 7.24 6.57 19.20
N HIS A 106 6.02 6.76 19.68
CA HIS A 106 5.70 6.98 21.10
C HIS A 106 5.58 5.69 21.91
N GLN A 107 5.75 4.51 21.30
CA GLN A 107 5.83 3.24 22.02
C GLN A 107 6.96 3.32 23.06
N PRO A 108 6.73 2.96 24.34
CA PRO A 108 7.68 3.21 25.41
C PRO A 108 9.10 2.69 25.14
N LEU A 109 9.26 1.49 24.58
CA LEU A 109 10.57 0.95 24.21
C LEU A 109 11.28 1.81 23.17
N LEU A 110 10.57 2.22 22.10
CA LEU A 110 11.15 3.06 21.02
C LEU A 110 11.49 4.46 21.55
N ALA A 111 10.62 5.04 22.38
CA ALA A 111 10.87 6.31 23.04
C ALA A 111 12.11 6.25 23.95
N ALA A 112 12.27 5.16 24.72
CA ALA A 112 13.44 4.94 25.56
C ALA A 112 14.73 4.76 24.73
N ALA A 113 14.66 4.03 23.61
CA ALA A 113 15.79 3.89 22.68
C ALA A 113 16.21 5.24 22.08
N ALA A 114 15.25 6.04 21.62
CA ALA A 114 15.49 7.38 21.07
C ALA A 114 16.10 8.32 22.12
N ALA A 115 15.56 8.31 23.36
CA ALA A 115 16.10 9.11 24.47
C ALA A 115 17.53 8.72 24.86
N ALA A 116 17.90 7.44 24.70
CA ALA A 116 19.25 6.93 24.91
C ALA A 116 20.19 7.15 23.71
N GLY A 117 19.71 7.81 22.62
CA GLY A 117 20.46 8.01 21.39
C GLY A 117 20.78 6.71 20.66
N ILE A 118 19.97 5.67 20.80
CA ILE A 118 20.11 4.43 20.03
C ILE A 118 19.43 4.63 18.67
N PRO A 119 20.12 4.43 17.54
CA PRO A 119 19.50 4.51 16.22
C PRO A 119 18.37 3.51 16.07
N ILE A 120 17.29 3.94 15.39
CA ILE A 120 16.12 3.10 15.09
C ILE A 120 15.94 3.05 13.57
N TRP A 121 15.94 1.84 13.01
CA TRP A 121 15.69 1.58 11.60
C TRP A 121 14.40 0.79 11.43
N GLY A 122 13.71 0.98 10.31
CA GLY A 122 12.64 0.07 9.89
C GLY A 122 13.20 -1.13 9.11
N ASP A 123 12.33 -2.09 8.83
CA ASP A 123 12.61 -3.24 7.98
C ASP A 123 13.12 -2.83 6.57
N VAL A 124 12.55 -1.78 6.02
CA VAL A 124 12.93 -1.23 4.70
C VAL A 124 14.32 -0.58 4.73
N GLU A 125 14.65 0.17 5.78
CA GLU A 125 16.01 0.72 5.95
C GLU A 125 17.05 -0.39 6.08
N LEU A 126 16.73 -1.43 6.86
CA LEU A 126 17.61 -2.60 6.98
C LEU A 126 17.80 -3.28 5.62
N ALA A 127 16.73 -3.53 4.88
CA ALA A 127 16.79 -4.12 3.54
C ALA A 127 17.62 -3.27 2.58
N TRP A 128 17.46 -1.94 2.62
CA TRP A 128 18.26 -1.02 1.82
C TRP A 128 19.76 -1.14 2.12
N ARG A 129 20.13 -1.26 3.38
CA ARG A 129 21.51 -1.39 3.82
C ARG A 129 22.11 -2.79 3.62
N MET A 130 21.27 -3.82 3.50
CA MET A 130 21.69 -5.20 3.20
C MET A 130 21.72 -5.53 1.71
N ARG A 131 21.50 -4.57 0.81
CA ARG A 131 21.66 -4.82 -0.64
C ARG A 131 23.11 -5.18 -0.99
N PRO A 132 23.35 -5.96 -2.06
CA PRO A 132 24.68 -6.15 -2.59
C PRO A 132 25.37 -4.81 -2.85
N ARG A 133 26.67 -4.74 -2.58
CA ARG A 133 27.47 -3.53 -2.83
C ARG A 133 27.53 -3.21 -4.32
N GLU A 134 27.71 -4.22 -5.13
CA GLU A 134 27.74 -4.12 -6.59
C GLU A 134 26.57 -4.93 -7.18
N GLY A 135 25.95 -4.41 -8.23
CA GLY A 135 24.84 -5.08 -8.90
C GLY A 135 23.53 -5.14 -8.10
N GLY A 136 23.41 -4.45 -6.98
CA GLY A 136 22.18 -4.36 -6.23
C GLY A 136 21.06 -3.75 -7.08
N ALA A 137 19.90 -4.41 -7.17
CA ALA A 137 18.76 -3.96 -7.95
C ALA A 137 18.37 -2.52 -7.61
N PRO A 138 18.15 -1.62 -8.59
CA PRO A 138 17.52 -0.33 -8.35
C PRO A 138 16.09 -0.51 -7.86
N TRP A 139 15.66 0.40 -6.96
CA TRP A 139 14.30 0.41 -6.44
C TRP A 139 13.47 1.51 -7.11
N LEU A 140 12.22 1.16 -7.43
CA LEU A 140 11.16 2.09 -7.83
C LEU A 140 10.13 2.12 -6.71
N LEU A 141 9.99 3.27 -6.04
CA LEU A 141 9.18 3.37 -4.83
C LEU A 141 7.78 3.91 -5.13
N VAL A 142 6.79 3.36 -4.47
CA VAL A 142 5.40 3.82 -4.53
C VAL A 142 4.84 4.00 -3.13
N THR A 143 4.31 5.19 -2.85
CA THR A 143 3.50 5.48 -1.66
C THR A 143 2.23 6.22 -2.03
N GLY A 144 1.39 6.48 -1.07
CA GLY A 144 0.11 7.18 -1.18
C GLY A 144 -0.85 6.69 -0.10
N THR A 145 -1.96 7.33 0.08
CA THR A 145 -3.02 6.79 0.94
C THR A 145 -3.64 5.57 0.28
N ASN A 146 -4.03 5.67 -0.98
CA ASN A 146 -4.66 4.60 -1.76
C ASN A 146 -3.92 4.33 -3.08
N GLY A 147 -4.19 3.18 -3.72
CA GLY A 147 -3.70 2.84 -5.06
C GLY A 147 -2.32 2.18 -5.11
N LYS A 148 -1.56 2.13 -4.01
CA LYS A 148 -0.18 1.64 -3.95
C LYS A 148 0.02 0.26 -4.56
N THR A 149 -0.72 -0.74 -4.07
CA THR A 149 -0.57 -2.14 -4.49
C THR A 149 -0.88 -2.31 -5.98
N THR A 150 -1.98 -1.72 -6.45
CA THR A 150 -2.36 -1.72 -7.87
C THR A 150 -1.26 -1.10 -8.73
N THR A 151 -0.72 0.05 -8.32
CA THR A 151 0.36 0.74 -9.04
C THR A 151 1.63 -0.11 -9.11
N VAL A 152 2.04 -0.72 -7.99
CA VAL A 152 3.23 -1.59 -7.94
C VAL A 152 3.06 -2.84 -8.79
N GLN A 153 1.87 -3.40 -8.83
CA GLN A 153 1.57 -4.58 -9.67
C GLN A 153 1.58 -4.23 -11.16
N MET A 154 0.93 -3.13 -11.58
CA MET A 154 0.99 -2.64 -12.95
C MET A 154 2.44 -2.33 -13.36
N LEU A 155 3.20 -1.65 -12.49
CA LEU A 155 4.61 -1.36 -12.70
C LEU A 155 5.42 -2.65 -12.91
N THR A 156 5.23 -3.64 -12.05
CA THR A 156 5.92 -4.94 -12.15
C THR A 156 5.57 -5.66 -13.44
N SER A 157 4.31 -5.61 -13.87
CA SER A 157 3.87 -6.16 -15.16
C SER A 157 4.57 -5.48 -16.34
N MET A 158 4.66 -4.14 -16.34
CA MET A 158 5.36 -3.36 -17.39
C MET A 158 6.87 -3.68 -17.43
N LEU A 159 7.51 -3.82 -16.27
CA LEU A 159 8.93 -4.18 -16.17
C LEU A 159 9.18 -5.58 -16.73
N ARG A 160 8.31 -6.54 -16.41
CA ARG A 160 8.39 -7.92 -16.94
C ARG A 160 8.12 -7.98 -18.44
N ALA A 161 7.17 -7.18 -18.95
CA ALA A 161 6.92 -7.05 -20.38
C ALA A 161 8.12 -6.47 -21.16
N ALA A 162 8.97 -5.68 -20.48
CA ALA A 162 10.25 -5.23 -21.02
C ALA A 162 11.37 -6.28 -20.96
N GLY A 163 11.08 -7.51 -20.50
CA GLY A 163 12.05 -8.59 -20.38
C GLY A 163 12.91 -8.55 -19.11
N LEU A 164 12.59 -7.68 -18.14
CA LEU A 164 13.34 -7.57 -16.89
C LEU A 164 12.89 -8.60 -15.88
N ARG A 165 13.84 -9.15 -15.11
CA ARG A 165 13.54 -9.91 -13.90
C ARG A 165 13.13 -8.92 -12.81
N ALA A 166 11.83 -8.68 -12.68
CA ALA A 166 11.25 -7.72 -11.77
C ALA A 166 10.33 -8.39 -10.74
N ALA A 167 10.34 -7.86 -9.51
CA ALA A 167 9.43 -8.27 -8.44
C ALA A 167 8.81 -7.05 -7.75
N SER A 168 7.66 -7.29 -7.09
CA SER A 168 7.05 -6.35 -6.15
C SER A 168 7.31 -6.80 -4.71
N ALA A 169 7.52 -5.84 -3.81
CA ALA A 169 7.75 -6.08 -2.39
C ALA A 169 7.30 -4.92 -1.52
N GLY A 170 7.35 -5.08 -0.21
CA GLY A 170 7.22 -4.02 0.78
C GLY A 170 6.03 -4.17 1.70
N ASN A 171 5.14 -3.18 1.74
CA ASN A 171 4.01 -3.13 2.67
C ASN A 171 3.01 -4.30 2.52
N VAL A 172 2.93 -4.88 1.34
CA VAL A 172 2.08 -6.05 1.04
C VAL A 172 2.90 -7.08 0.26
N GLY A 173 2.63 -8.35 0.49
CA GLY A 173 3.31 -9.46 -0.19
C GLY A 173 4.67 -9.83 0.43
N THR A 174 5.68 -10.02 -0.39
CA THR A 174 7.01 -10.45 0.05
C THR A 174 7.75 -9.32 0.77
N PRO A 175 8.37 -9.56 1.94
CA PRO A 175 9.27 -8.59 2.56
C PRO A 175 10.39 -8.17 1.60
N VAL A 176 10.72 -6.87 1.59
CA VAL A 176 11.80 -6.37 0.71
C VAL A 176 13.12 -7.07 1.02
N LEU A 177 13.35 -7.39 2.28
CA LEU A 177 14.54 -8.04 2.76
C LEU A 177 14.78 -9.40 2.11
N ASP A 178 13.72 -10.19 1.90
CA ASP A 178 13.80 -11.49 1.23
C ASP A 178 14.24 -11.34 -0.24
N LEU A 179 13.78 -10.28 -0.93
CA LEU A 179 14.17 -10.04 -2.32
C LEU A 179 15.61 -9.56 -2.47
N VAL A 180 16.12 -8.77 -1.52
CA VAL A 180 17.52 -8.30 -1.60
C VAL A 180 18.50 -9.39 -1.24
N GLN A 181 18.07 -10.47 -0.57
CA GLN A 181 18.86 -11.65 -0.24
C GLN A 181 18.66 -12.81 -1.22
N ASP A 182 17.80 -12.66 -2.24
CA ASP A 182 17.63 -13.69 -3.27
C ASP A 182 18.96 -13.96 -3.97
N PRO A 183 19.45 -15.22 -4.02
CA PRO A 183 20.71 -15.57 -4.67
C PRO A 183 20.73 -15.27 -6.17
N GLN A 184 19.56 -15.12 -6.79
CA GLN A 184 19.44 -14.63 -8.15
C GLN A 184 19.04 -13.16 -8.13
N PRO A 185 19.93 -12.22 -8.56
CA PRO A 185 19.64 -10.81 -8.48
C PRO A 185 18.48 -10.40 -9.40
N TYR A 186 17.65 -9.47 -8.93
CA TYR A 186 16.65 -8.81 -9.75
C TYR A 186 17.29 -7.68 -10.57
N ASP A 187 16.72 -7.40 -11.74
CA ASP A 187 17.11 -6.22 -12.54
C ASP A 187 16.51 -4.93 -11.94
N VAL A 188 15.36 -5.05 -11.27
CA VAL A 188 14.66 -3.93 -10.63
C VAL A 188 13.63 -4.45 -9.62
N ILE A 189 13.41 -3.71 -8.53
CA ILE A 189 12.38 -4.02 -7.53
C ILE A 189 11.39 -2.85 -7.45
N ALA A 190 10.10 -3.13 -7.62
CA ALA A 190 9.02 -2.20 -7.37
C ALA A 190 8.60 -2.32 -5.89
N VAL A 191 8.75 -1.25 -5.10
CA VAL A 191 8.57 -1.32 -3.66
C VAL A 191 7.39 -0.46 -3.23
N GLU A 192 6.38 -1.11 -2.64
CA GLU A 192 5.27 -0.45 -1.98
C GLU A 192 5.68 -0.03 -0.56
N LEU A 193 5.53 1.25 -0.21
CA LEU A 193 5.88 1.75 1.11
C LEU A 193 4.69 2.43 1.81
N SER A 194 4.43 2.00 3.06
CA SER A 194 3.53 2.70 3.96
C SER A 194 4.21 3.96 4.54
N SER A 195 3.39 4.86 5.12
CA SER A 195 3.92 6.00 5.88
C SER A 195 4.73 5.57 7.09
N PHE A 196 4.39 4.45 7.70
CA PHE A 196 5.10 3.85 8.84
C PHE A 196 6.52 3.42 8.43
N GLN A 197 6.66 2.69 7.30
CA GLN A 197 7.94 2.26 6.78
C GLN A 197 8.82 3.44 6.38
N LEU A 198 8.24 4.45 5.72
CA LEU A 198 8.95 5.67 5.35
C LEU A 198 9.37 6.50 6.57
N HIS A 199 8.59 6.50 7.68
CA HIS A 199 8.98 7.17 8.91
C HIS A 199 10.34 6.67 9.42
N TRP A 200 10.57 5.35 9.39
CA TRP A 200 11.77 4.68 9.87
C TRP A 200 12.84 4.44 8.79
N SER A 201 12.70 5.07 7.61
CA SER A 201 13.67 5.02 6.52
C SER A 201 14.48 6.31 6.46
N HIS A 202 15.80 6.21 6.27
CA HIS A 202 16.72 7.34 6.41
C HIS A 202 17.73 7.47 5.26
N SER A 203 18.11 6.36 4.61
CA SER A 203 19.19 6.34 3.62
C SER A 203 18.76 5.85 2.23
N LEU A 204 17.47 5.74 2.00
CA LEU A 204 16.94 5.31 0.69
C LEU A 204 17.42 6.27 -0.42
N ARG A 205 17.78 5.69 -1.54
CA ARG A 205 18.17 6.41 -2.76
C ARG A 205 17.53 5.71 -3.96
N PRO A 206 16.23 5.92 -4.19
CA PRO A 206 15.51 5.23 -5.25
C PRO A 206 15.87 5.79 -6.63
N ARG A 207 15.76 4.94 -7.65
CA ARG A 207 15.91 5.38 -9.04
C ARG A 207 14.78 6.32 -9.47
N ALA A 208 13.54 6.00 -9.09
CA ALA A 208 12.39 6.89 -9.19
C ALA A 208 11.39 6.56 -8.08
N ALA A 209 10.56 7.54 -7.72
CA ALA A 209 9.60 7.41 -6.64
C ALA A 209 8.27 8.11 -6.97
N ALA A 210 7.16 7.56 -6.49
CA ALA A 210 5.82 8.14 -6.67
C ALA A 210 5.06 8.27 -5.35
N CYS A 211 4.39 9.41 -5.16
CA CYS A 211 3.31 9.59 -4.19
C CYS A 211 2.00 9.81 -4.94
N LEU A 212 1.06 8.89 -4.79
CA LEU A 212 -0.16 8.83 -5.60
C LEU A 212 -1.22 9.83 -5.15
N ASN A 213 -1.39 9.97 -3.84
CA ASN A 213 -2.39 10.81 -3.20
C ASN A 213 -2.14 10.92 -1.70
N ILE A 214 -2.66 11.99 -1.09
CA ILE A 214 -2.68 12.22 0.35
C ILE A 214 -4.13 12.50 0.77
N ALA A 215 -4.66 11.64 1.63
CA ALA A 215 -5.96 11.82 2.28
C ALA A 215 -5.83 11.45 3.76
N PRO A 216 -6.69 11.95 4.66
CA PRO A 216 -6.63 11.63 6.08
C PRO A 216 -6.68 10.13 6.34
N ASP A 217 -5.64 9.60 7.00
CA ASP A 217 -5.51 8.22 7.42
C ASP A 217 -4.41 8.13 8.49
N HIS A 218 -4.51 7.15 9.40
CA HIS A 218 -3.48 6.88 10.42
C HIS A 218 -3.04 8.10 11.26
N ILE A 219 -3.95 9.04 11.53
CA ILE A 219 -3.66 10.25 12.33
C ILE A 219 -3.34 9.88 13.78
N ASP A 220 -3.94 8.81 14.30
CA ASP A 220 -3.65 8.23 15.61
C ASP A 220 -2.18 7.82 15.78
N TRP A 221 -1.55 7.36 14.70
CA TRP A 221 -0.14 6.95 14.70
C TRP A 221 0.80 8.14 14.47
N HIS A 222 0.48 9.06 13.54
CA HIS A 222 1.35 10.17 13.15
C HIS A 222 1.16 11.43 13.98
N GLY A 223 -0.03 11.60 14.62
CA GLY A 223 -0.39 12.79 15.40
C GLY A 223 -1.12 13.87 14.59
N SER A 224 -0.78 14.08 13.30
CA SER A 224 -1.47 15.01 12.41
C SER A 224 -1.42 14.59 10.95
N LEU A 225 -2.25 15.23 10.11
CA LEU A 225 -2.21 15.03 8.65
C LEU A 225 -0.88 15.52 8.05
N GLU A 226 -0.33 16.60 8.58
CA GLU A 226 0.95 17.17 8.15
C GLU A 226 2.10 16.20 8.41
N GLU A 227 2.15 15.59 9.59
CA GLU A 227 3.16 14.58 9.93
C GLU A 227 3.01 13.30 9.07
N TYR A 228 1.77 12.89 8.80
CA TYR A 228 1.48 11.78 7.89
C TYR A 228 1.97 12.09 6.46
N ALA A 229 1.67 13.27 5.94
CA ALA A 229 2.12 13.71 4.63
C ALA A 229 3.65 13.83 4.57
N ALA A 230 4.27 14.43 5.59
CA ALA A 230 5.74 14.55 5.69
C ALA A 230 6.43 13.16 5.71
N ALA A 231 5.86 12.19 6.45
CA ALA A 231 6.37 10.82 6.43
C ALA A 231 6.32 10.20 5.02
N LYS A 232 5.23 10.42 4.26
CA LYS A 232 5.14 9.97 2.86
C LYS A 232 6.08 10.72 1.93
N GLY A 233 6.32 12.01 2.16
CA GLY A 233 7.26 12.83 1.38
C GLY A 233 8.69 12.30 1.37
N LYS A 234 9.09 11.55 2.41
CA LYS A 234 10.41 10.89 2.45
C LYS A 234 10.63 9.90 1.29
N VAL A 235 9.57 9.47 0.60
CA VAL A 235 9.70 8.59 -0.58
C VAL A 235 10.56 9.22 -1.67
N TYR A 236 10.60 10.55 -1.74
CA TYR A 236 11.35 11.31 -2.74
C TYR A 236 12.80 11.57 -2.37
N ALA A 237 13.17 11.39 -1.09
CA ALA A 237 14.52 11.67 -0.61
C ALA A 237 15.58 10.95 -1.46
N ASN A 238 16.60 11.69 -1.90
CA ASN A 238 17.72 11.21 -2.72
C ASN A 238 17.31 10.51 -4.03
N THR A 239 16.13 10.74 -4.57
CA THR A 239 15.65 10.16 -5.84
C THR A 239 16.58 10.58 -7.00
N GLU A 240 16.94 9.61 -7.87
CA GLU A 240 17.94 9.81 -8.91
C GLU A 240 17.38 10.37 -10.22
N ILE A 241 16.25 9.86 -10.71
CA ILE A 241 15.76 10.13 -12.08
C ILE A 241 14.46 10.94 -12.09
N ALA A 242 13.45 10.52 -11.34
CA ALA A 242 12.14 11.18 -11.38
C ALA A 242 11.36 11.03 -10.07
N CYS A 243 10.82 12.16 -9.59
CA CYS A 243 9.78 12.23 -8.58
C CYS A 243 8.42 12.36 -9.27
N VAL A 244 7.59 11.31 -9.16
CA VAL A 244 6.28 11.22 -9.80
C VAL A 244 5.19 11.66 -8.83
N TYR A 245 4.34 12.60 -9.22
CA TYR A 245 3.28 13.15 -8.38
C TYR A 245 1.96 13.32 -9.12
N ASN A 246 0.86 13.40 -8.39
CA ASN A 246 -0.46 13.61 -8.94
C ASN A 246 -0.73 15.11 -9.13
N GLU A 247 -0.91 15.53 -10.38
CA GLU A 247 -1.19 16.94 -10.74
C GLU A 247 -2.47 17.48 -10.09
N GLN A 248 -3.44 16.58 -9.84
CA GLN A 248 -4.75 16.92 -9.27
C GLN A 248 -4.75 16.90 -7.73
N ASP A 249 -3.64 16.50 -7.09
CA ASP A 249 -3.48 16.50 -5.63
C ASP A 249 -2.39 17.49 -5.19
N PRO A 250 -2.79 18.69 -4.68
CA PRO A 250 -1.84 19.73 -4.27
C PRO A 250 -0.87 19.29 -3.17
N ALA A 251 -1.26 18.31 -2.34
CA ALA A 251 -0.38 17.78 -1.28
C ALA A 251 0.81 17.03 -1.89
N THR A 252 0.58 16.17 -2.89
CA THR A 252 1.67 15.44 -3.56
C THR A 252 2.61 16.38 -4.31
N ARG A 253 2.09 17.46 -4.93
CA ARG A 253 2.91 18.51 -5.56
C ARG A 253 3.83 19.18 -4.55
N ARG A 254 3.30 19.60 -3.39
CA ARG A 254 4.11 20.23 -2.34
C ARG A 254 5.24 19.30 -1.88
N LEU A 255 4.96 18.00 -1.69
CA LEU A 255 5.98 17.03 -1.29
C LEU A 255 7.13 16.92 -2.29
N VAL A 256 6.87 17.05 -3.59
CA VAL A 256 7.92 17.07 -4.62
C VAL A 256 8.70 18.38 -4.61
N GLU A 257 8.03 19.52 -4.42
CA GLU A 257 8.66 20.84 -4.36
C GLU A 257 9.61 20.98 -3.15
N GLU A 258 9.31 20.30 -2.05
CA GLU A 258 10.10 20.27 -0.81
C GLU A 258 11.16 19.16 -0.76
N ALA A 259 11.20 18.27 -1.77
CA ALA A 259 12.06 17.08 -1.75
C ALA A 259 13.54 17.42 -1.98
N ASP A 260 14.42 16.85 -1.14
CA ASP A 260 15.86 16.84 -1.37
C ASP A 260 16.23 15.64 -2.25
N VAL A 261 16.65 15.92 -3.49
CA VAL A 261 16.86 14.93 -4.53
C VAL A 261 18.26 15.03 -5.14
N VAL A 262 18.66 14.00 -5.87
CA VAL A 262 19.94 14.03 -6.62
C VAL A 262 19.87 15.07 -7.75
N GLU A 263 20.96 15.78 -7.99
CA GLU A 263 21.06 16.75 -9.09
C GLU A 263 20.70 16.08 -10.44
N GLY A 264 19.81 16.72 -11.19
CA GLY A 264 19.28 16.19 -12.46
C GLY A 264 18.00 15.35 -12.32
N CYS A 265 17.57 15.03 -11.10
CA CYS A 265 16.25 14.44 -10.88
C CYS A 265 15.13 15.38 -11.35
N ARG A 266 14.08 14.82 -11.96
CA ARG A 266 12.99 15.61 -12.54
C ARG A 266 11.69 15.39 -11.80
N ALA A 267 10.91 16.46 -11.60
CA ALA A 267 9.51 16.36 -11.24
C ALA A 267 8.69 15.97 -12.49
N VAL A 268 7.90 14.91 -12.38
CA VAL A 268 7.04 14.39 -13.45
C VAL A 268 5.64 14.20 -12.86
N SER A 269 4.64 14.85 -13.42
CA SER A 269 3.26 14.65 -12.96
C SER A 269 2.47 13.69 -13.83
N PHE A 270 1.42 13.13 -13.25
CA PHE A 270 0.37 12.43 -13.98
C PHE A 270 -0.98 13.11 -13.75
N THR A 271 -1.85 13.06 -14.77
CA THR A 271 -3.17 13.71 -14.76
C THR A 271 -4.18 12.90 -15.55
N LEU A 272 -5.45 12.96 -15.17
CA LEU A 272 -6.56 12.41 -15.97
C LEU A 272 -6.95 13.28 -17.15
N GLY A 273 -6.35 14.47 -17.29
CA GLY A 273 -6.52 15.37 -18.43
C GLY A 273 -5.39 15.22 -19.45
N SER A 274 -5.43 16.10 -20.47
CA SER A 274 -4.37 16.15 -21.49
C SER A 274 -3.04 16.59 -20.90
N PRO A 275 -1.94 15.84 -21.13
CA PRO A 275 -0.66 16.12 -20.50
C PRO A 275 0.06 17.31 -21.13
N GLY A 276 0.64 18.19 -20.28
CA GLY A 276 1.65 19.17 -20.65
C GLY A 276 3.05 18.54 -20.74
N PRO A 277 4.08 19.34 -21.08
CA PRO A 277 5.48 18.88 -21.00
C PRO A 277 5.83 18.39 -19.59
N SER A 278 6.59 17.32 -19.48
CA SER A 278 6.93 16.62 -18.23
C SER A 278 5.74 15.98 -17.50
N MET A 279 4.67 15.66 -18.23
CA MET A 279 3.49 15.00 -17.70
C MET A 279 3.15 13.72 -18.48
N LEU A 280 2.48 12.80 -17.80
CA LEU A 280 1.70 11.72 -18.39
C LEU A 280 0.22 12.02 -18.19
N GLY A 281 -0.63 11.65 -19.16
CA GLY A 281 -2.06 11.91 -19.04
C GLY A 281 -2.88 11.23 -20.11
N LEU A 282 -4.15 11.66 -20.27
CA LEU A 282 -5.07 11.15 -21.25
C LEU A 282 -5.26 12.14 -22.41
N VAL A 283 -5.26 11.61 -23.62
CA VAL A 283 -5.74 12.31 -24.82
C VAL A 283 -6.85 11.43 -25.41
N GLU A 284 -8.09 11.85 -25.22
CA GLU A 284 -9.28 11.03 -25.49
C GLU A 284 -9.24 9.74 -24.65
N ASP A 285 -9.00 8.58 -25.25
CA ASP A 285 -8.87 7.26 -24.61
C ASP A 285 -7.42 6.74 -24.54
N VAL A 286 -6.44 7.53 -25.01
CA VAL A 286 -5.04 7.15 -25.11
C VAL A 286 -4.24 7.65 -23.91
N LEU A 287 -3.49 6.77 -23.25
CA LEU A 287 -2.48 7.13 -22.27
C LEU A 287 -1.24 7.68 -22.97
N ALA A 288 -0.91 8.95 -22.73
CA ALA A 288 0.14 9.68 -23.44
C ALA A 288 1.28 10.11 -22.49
N ASP A 289 2.52 9.88 -22.92
CA ASP A 289 3.75 10.31 -22.22
C ASP A 289 4.37 11.52 -22.93
N ARG A 290 4.41 12.66 -22.25
CA ARG A 290 5.15 13.86 -22.64
C ARG A 290 6.29 14.20 -21.67
N ALA A 291 6.71 13.24 -20.85
CA ALA A 291 7.81 13.42 -19.90
C ALA A 291 9.10 12.76 -20.38
N PHE A 292 9.03 11.58 -20.98
CA PHE A 292 10.19 10.75 -21.29
C PHE A 292 10.40 10.57 -22.82
N VAL A 293 9.95 11.53 -23.60
CA VAL A 293 10.23 11.65 -25.03
C VAL A 293 11.30 12.71 -25.27
N GLU A 294 12.03 12.60 -26.39
CA GLU A 294 13.16 13.49 -26.71
C GLU A 294 12.70 14.94 -26.87
N ASP A 295 11.67 15.19 -27.67
CA ASP A 295 11.06 16.52 -27.82
C ASP A 295 9.69 16.60 -27.17
N ARG A 296 9.66 16.70 -25.85
CA ARG A 296 8.44 16.76 -25.03
C ARG A 296 7.59 18.03 -25.23
N ALA A 297 8.14 19.03 -25.91
CA ALA A 297 7.37 20.25 -26.25
C ALA A 297 6.36 19.97 -27.37
N THR A 298 6.73 19.15 -28.35
CA THR A 298 5.96 18.94 -29.57
C THR A 298 5.53 17.48 -29.79
N THR A 299 6.12 16.52 -29.07
CA THR A 299 5.84 15.08 -29.24
C THR A 299 5.27 14.44 -28.00
N ALA A 300 4.56 13.34 -28.18
CA ALA A 300 4.11 12.44 -27.13
C ALA A 300 4.31 10.97 -27.58
N ALA A 301 4.52 10.08 -26.64
CA ALA A 301 4.50 8.64 -26.90
C ALA A 301 3.18 8.04 -26.40
N GLU A 302 2.56 7.19 -27.21
CA GLU A 302 1.42 6.37 -26.82
C GLU A 302 1.91 5.25 -25.90
N LEU A 303 1.25 5.09 -24.74
CA LEU A 303 1.55 4.07 -23.73
C LEU A 303 0.48 2.96 -23.65
N GLY A 304 -0.60 3.09 -24.40
CA GLY A 304 -1.76 2.23 -24.40
C GLY A 304 -3.05 3.02 -24.38
N SER A 305 -4.18 2.35 -24.24
CA SER A 305 -5.52 2.94 -24.23
C SER A 305 -6.32 2.51 -22.99
N LEU A 306 -7.47 3.15 -22.75
CA LEU A 306 -8.41 2.73 -21.72
C LEU A 306 -8.88 1.29 -21.92
N ALA A 307 -9.01 0.84 -23.18
CA ALA A 307 -9.38 -0.54 -23.51
C ALA A 307 -8.35 -1.57 -23.01
N ASP A 308 -7.07 -1.20 -22.92
CA ASP A 308 -6.01 -2.06 -22.39
C ASP A 308 -6.11 -2.26 -20.84
N LEU A 309 -6.91 -1.43 -20.16
CA LEU A 309 -7.16 -1.48 -18.72
C LEU A 309 -8.55 -2.04 -18.37
N GLN A 310 -9.48 -2.02 -19.32
CA GLN A 310 -10.90 -2.24 -19.04
C GLN A 310 -11.21 -3.70 -18.65
N GLY A 311 -10.54 -4.68 -19.27
CA GLY A 311 -10.87 -6.09 -19.07
C GLY A 311 -12.35 -6.38 -19.30
N GLU A 312 -13.01 -7.07 -18.37
CA GLU A 312 -14.45 -7.39 -18.38
C GLU A 312 -15.32 -6.33 -17.68
N ALA A 313 -14.71 -5.30 -17.10
CA ALA A 313 -15.45 -4.26 -16.38
C ALA A 313 -16.28 -3.38 -17.34
N PRO A 314 -17.46 -2.86 -16.90
CA PRO A 314 -18.31 -2.01 -17.75
C PRO A 314 -17.63 -0.68 -18.11
N SER A 315 -16.71 -0.20 -17.30
CA SER A 315 -15.92 1.02 -17.53
C SER A 315 -14.62 0.96 -16.76
N VAL A 316 -13.63 1.80 -17.15
CA VAL A 316 -12.37 1.95 -16.39
C VAL A 316 -12.54 3.03 -15.33
N ALA A 317 -12.34 2.67 -14.07
CA ALA A 317 -12.44 3.62 -12.97
C ALA A 317 -11.32 4.67 -13.06
N PRO A 318 -11.61 5.99 -12.84
CA PRO A 318 -10.62 7.06 -12.96
C PRO A 318 -9.36 6.85 -12.12
N HIS A 319 -9.48 6.32 -10.91
CA HIS A 319 -8.33 6.04 -10.05
C HIS A 319 -7.47 4.88 -10.59
N LEU A 320 -8.05 3.93 -11.33
CA LEU A 320 -7.28 2.87 -12.00
C LEU A 320 -6.42 3.46 -13.12
N VAL A 321 -6.96 4.42 -13.87
CA VAL A 321 -6.22 5.17 -14.90
C VAL A 321 -5.09 5.97 -14.25
N ALA A 322 -5.34 6.66 -13.14
CA ALA A 322 -4.34 7.39 -12.39
C ALA A 322 -3.20 6.48 -11.91
N ASN A 323 -3.53 5.30 -11.37
CA ASN A 323 -2.54 4.29 -10.96
C ASN A 323 -1.72 3.78 -12.15
N ALA A 324 -2.34 3.56 -13.30
CA ALA A 324 -1.66 3.13 -14.53
C ALA A 324 -0.69 4.20 -15.05
N LEU A 325 -1.10 5.47 -15.04
CA LEU A 325 -0.23 6.59 -15.42
C LEU A 325 0.96 6.75 -14.48
N ALA A 326 0.76 6.62 -13.17
CA ALA A 326 1.84 6.65 -12.18
C ALA A 326 2.82 5.48 -12.37
N ALA A 327 2.32 4.26 -12.56
CA ALA A 327 3.11 3.07 -12.86
C ALA A 327 3.91 3.24 -14.15
N ALA A 328 3.26 3.75 -15.22
CA ALA A 328 3.90 4.03 -16.49
C ALA A 328 4.99 5.10 -16.36
N ALA A 329 4.79 6.15 -15.56
CA ALA A 329 5.80 7.18 -15.31
C ALA A 329 7.06 6.58 -14.64
N LEU A 330 6.89 5.69 -13.66
CA LEU A 330 8.01 4.99 -13.02
C LEU A 330 8.71 4.02 -13.98
N ALA A 331 7.96 3.25 -14.76
CA ALA A 331 8.51 2.36 -15.78
C ALA A 331 9.32 3.15 -16.83
N ARG A 332 8.77 4.26 -17.34
CA ARG A 332 9.45 5.16 -18.29
C ARG A 332 10.70 5.80 -17.69
N ALA A 333 10.66 6.21 -16.41
CA ALA A 333 11.84 6.71 -15.68
C ALA A 333 12.94 5.66 -15.58
N HIS A 334 12.59 4.39 -15.51
CA HIS A 334 13.54 3.27 -15.51
C HIS A 334 14.06 2.94 -16.93
N GLY A 335 13.45 3.48 -17.99
CA GLY A 335 13.85 3.27 -19.38
C GLY A 335 13.01 2.22 -20.13
N VAL A 336 11.89 1.77 -19.56
CA VAL A 336 10.97 0.84 -20.24
C VAL A 336 10.40 1.49 -21.49
N PRO A 337 10.46 0.83 -22.68
CA PRO A 337 9.91 1.41 -23.92
C PRO A 337 8.37 1.46 -23.88
N PRO A 338 7.75 2.42 -24.62
CA PRO A 338 6.29 2.58 -24.65
C PRO A 338 5.52 1.29 -24.97
N VAL A 339 6.00 0.50 -25.90
CA VAL A 339 5.37 -0.77 -26.29
C VAL A 339 5.31 -1.75 -25.11
N ALA A 340 6.34 -1.84 -24.28
CA ALA A 340 6.35 -2.73 -23.13
C ALA A 340 5.45 -2.21 -22.00
N VAL A 341 5.28 -0.88 -21.88
CA VAL A 341 4.26 -0.30 -20.95
C VAL A 341 2.87 -0.78 -21.35
N ARG A 342 2.49 -0.64 -22.63
CA ARG A 342 1.20 -1.13 -23.16
C ARG A 342 1.02 -2.63 -22.95
N ASP A 343 2.03 -3.41 -23.31
CA ASP A 343 1.95 -4.87 -23.21
C ASP A 343 1.85 -5.32 -21.73
N GLY A 344 2.51 -4.59 -20.82
CA GLY A 344 2.39 -4.80 -19.39
C GLY A 344 1.00 -4.43 -18.84
N LEU A 345 0.36 -3.38 -19.34
CA LEU A 345 -1.02 -3.04 -18.97
C LEU A 345 -2.01 -4.14 -19.41
N ARG A 346 -1.86 -4.66 -20.63
CA ARG A 346 -2.68 -5.78 -21.14
C ARG A 346 -2.49 -7.08 -20.37
N ALA A 347 -1.28 -7.33 -19.90
CA ALA A 347 -0.95 -8.54 -19.14
C ALA A 347 -1.33 -8.45 -17.66
N TRP A 348 -1.55 -7.23 -17.14
CA TRP A 348 -1.91 -7.03 -15.75
C TRP A 348 -3.31 -7.57 -15.47
N GLN A 349 -3.44 -8.21 -14.29
CA GLN A 349 -4.73 -8.67 -13.79
C GLN A 349 -4.96 -8.02 -12.41
N PRO A 350 -6.15 -7.47 -12.16
CA PRO A 350 -6.49 -6.92 -10.85
C PRO A 350 -6.43 -8.01 -9.76
N GLU A 351 -6.03 -7.61 -8.56
CA GLU A 351 -6.20 -8.50 -7.40
C GLU A 351 -7.69 -8.73 -7.11
N PRO A 352 -8.03 -9.87 -6.54
CA PRO A 352 -9.36 -10.10 -5.99
C PRO A 352 -9.78 -8.94 -5.06
N HIS A 353 -11.06 -8.63 -5.03
CA HIS A 353 -11.65 -7.63 -4.13
C HIS A 353 -11.19 -6.17 -4.37
N ARG A 354 -10.70 -5.86 -5.58
CA ARG A 354 -10.32 -4.49 -6.02
C ARG A 354 -11.05 -4.16 -7.30
N ILE A 355 -12.27 -3.64 -7.17
CA ILE A 355 -13.17 -3.38 -8.31
C ILE A 355 -13.25 -4.62 -9.23
N ALA A 356 -13.27 -5.79 -8.59
CA ALA A 356 -13.34 -7.06 -9.30
C ALA A 356 -14.77 -7.26 -9.83
N HIS A 357 -14.91 -7.49 -11.13
CA HIS A 357 -16.18 -7.89 -11.70
C HIS A 357 -16.53 -9.30 -11.20
N VAL A 358 -17.69 -9.45 -10.59
CA VAL A 358 -18.19 -10.73 -10.06
C VAL A 358 -19.10 -11.40 -11.08
N ALA A 359 -20.12 -10.67 -11.54
CA ALA A 359 -21.10 -11.19 -12.48
C ALA A 359 -21.85 -10.05 -13.21
N THR A 360 -22.49 -10.40 -14.31
CA THR A 360 -23.51 -9.55 -14.97
C THR A 360 -24.76 -10.36 -15.23
N ALA A 361 -25.90 -9.89 -14.75
CA ALA A 361 -27.20 -10.54 -14.96
C ALA A 361 -28.31 -9.50 -15.11
N GLY A 362 -29.16 -9.63 -16.14
CA GLY A 362 -30.24 -8.69 -16.40
C GLY A 362 -29.77 -7.24 -16.59
N GLU A 363 -28.61 -7.05 -17.22
CA GLU A 363 -27.92 -5.74 -17.39
C GLU A 363 -27.50 -5.08 -16.06
N VAL A 364 -27.51 -5.81 -14.94
CA VAL A 364 -26.97 -5.37 -13.64
C VAL A 364 -25.56 -5.95 -13.50
N HIS A 365 -24.59 -5.10 -13.18
CA HIS A 365 -23.21 -5.51 -12.93
C HIS A 365 -22.96 -5.64 -11.42
N TRP A 366 -22.34 -6.74 -11.00
CA TRP A 366 -21.97 -7.00 -9.60
C TRP A 366 -20.46 -6.82 -9.47
N VAL A 367 -20.04 -5.92 -8.58
CA VAL A 367 -18.63 -5.52 -8.44
C VAL A 367 -18.20 -5.59 -6.98
N ASP A 368 -17.10 -6.27 -6.74
CA ASP A 368 -16.48 -6.43 -5.43
C ASP A 368 -15.25 -5.51 -5.30
N ASP A 369 -15.37 -4.52 -4.43
CA ASP A 369 -14.29 -3.68 -3.96
C ASP A 369 -14.22 -3.72 -2.42
N SER A 370 -14.26 -4.92 -1.85
CA SER A 370 -14.16 -5.13 -0.41
C SER A 370 -12.89 -4.54 0.20
N LYS A 371 -11.86 -4.28 -0.61
CA LYS A 371 -10.63 -3.59 -0.22
C LYS A 371 -10.81 -2.09 0.04
N ALA A 372 -11.90 -1.46 -0.39
CA ALA A 372 -12.23 -0.07 -0.08
C ALA A 372 -12.63 0.09 1.41
N THR A 373 -11.66 -0.07 2.31
CA THR A 373 -11.83 -0.12 3.76
C THR A 373 -11.80 1.24 4.44
N ASN A 374 -11.79 2.33 3.68
CA ASN A 374 -11.88 3.71 4.18
C ASN A 374 -12.78 4.56 3.26
N PRO A 375 -13.29 5.71 3.75
CA PRO A 375 -14.20 6.56 2.99
C PRO A 375 -13.64 7.05 1.65
N HIS A 376 -12.36 7.45 1.60
CA HIS A 376 -11.72 7.94 0.39
C HIS A 376 -11.65 6.85 -0.72
N ALA A 377 -11.32 5.62 -0.36
CA ALA A 377 -11.31 4.51 -1.30
C ALA A 377 -12.73 4.21 -1.81
N ALA A 378 -13.72 4.14 -0.93
CA ALA A 378 -15.11 3.92 -1.31
C ALA A 378 -15.65 5.04 -2.21
N GLN A 379 -15.29 6.30 -1.97
CA GLN A 379 -15.66 7.43 -2.82
C GLN A 379 -15.12 7.25 -4.24
N ALA A 380 -13.85 6.86 -4.37
CA ALA A 380 -13.25 6.61 -5.67
C ALA A 380 -13.99 5.51 -6.45
N SER A 381 -14.44 4.46 -5.76
CA SER A 381 -15.20 3.35 -6.37
C SER A 381 -16.63 3.76 -6.72
N LEU A 382 -17.33 4.46 -5.85
CA LEU A 382 -18.71 4.95 -6.10
C LEU A 382 -18.75 5.92 -7.28
N THR A 383 -17.74 6.79 -7.40
CA THR A 383 -17.68 7.77 -8.48
C THR A 383 -17.27 7.20 -9.84
N ALA A 384 -16.85 5.93 -9.88
CA ALA A 384 -16.52 5.24 -11.12
C ALA A 384 -17.74 4.89 -11.97
N TYR A 385 -18.93 4.85 -11.37
CA TYR A 385 -20.15 4.38 -12.03
C TYR A 385 -21.26 5.45 -12.00
N PRO A 386 -22.12 5.52 -13.04
CA PRO A 386 -23.18 6.52 -13.10
C PRO A 386 -24.32 6.26 -12.10
N LYS A 387 -24.67 5.00 -11.84
CA LYS A 387 -25.70 4.60 -10.87
C LYS A 387 -25.29 3.35 -10.11
N VAL A 388 -25.41 3.40 -8.78
CA VAL A 388 -24.88 2.37 -7.87
C VAL A 388 -25.92 1.99 -6.81
N VAL A 389 -26.11 0.70 -6.60
CA VAL A 389 -26.62 0.16 -5.33
C VAL A 389 -25.42 -0.12 -4.44
N TRP A 390 -25.29 0.64 -3.37
CA TRP A 390 -24.10 0.62 -2.53
C TRP A 390 -24.24 -0.35 -1.37
N VAL A 391 -23.34 -1.32 -1.27
CA VAL A 391 -23.18 -2.21 -0.11
C VAL A 391 -22.05 -1.66 0.76
N ALA A 392 -22.39 -1.20 1.99
CA ALA A 392 -21.47 -0.46 2.84
C ALA A 392 -21.52 -0.88 4.30
N GLY A 393 -20.43 -0.61 5.03
CA GLY A 393 -20.36 -0.76 6.48
C GLY A 393 -19.29 -1.71 6.99
N GLY A 394 -19.19 -1.78 8.31
CA GLY A 394 -18.12 -2.41 9.08
C GLY A 394 -17.67 -1.50 10.20
N LEU A 395 -16.33 -1.44 10.48
CA LEU A 395 -15.70 -0.58 11.46
C LEU A 395 -15.12 0.67 10.80
N LEU A 396 -15.71 1.83 11.02
CA LEU A 396 -15.22 3.13 10.50
C LEU A 396 -13.98 3.64 11.23
N LYS A 397 -13.70 3.16 12.45
CA LYS A 397 -12.55 3.59 13.26
C LYS A 397 -12.49 5.11 13.47
N GLY A 398 -13.65 5.74 13.61
CA GLY A 398 -13.78 7.20 13.78
C GLY A 398 -13.67 8.01 12.49
N ALA A 399 -13.61 7.38 11.32
CA ALA A 399 -13.62 8.11 10.05
C ALA A 399 -14.99 8.72 9.78
N ASP A 400 -15.00 9.96 9.29
CA ASP A 400 -16.20 10.67 8.83
C ASP A 400 -16.56 10.23 7.41
N VAL A 401 -17.86 10.04 7.16
CA VAL A 401 -18.41 9.62 5.87
C VAL A 401 -19.30 10.67 5.19
N ASP A 402 -19.44 11.84 5.77
CA ASP A 402 -20.31 12.91 5.25
C ASP A 402 -19.87 13.38 3.85
N GLU A 403 -18.58 13.65 3.65
CA GLU A 403 -18.04 14.06 2.35
C GLU A 403 -18.20 12.96 1.29
N LEU A 404 -17.97 11.70 1.67
CA LEU A 404 -18.19 10.55 0.80
C LEU A 404 -19.64 10.49 0.31
N VAL A 405 -20.60 10.56 1.22
CA VAL A 405 -22.02 10.46 0.87
C VAL A 405 -22.47 11.66 0.05
N ALA A 406 -22.04 12.87 0.41
CA ALA A 406 -22.35 14.09 -0.35
C ALA A 406 -21.83 14.01 -1.81
N ALA A 407 -20.62 13.51 -2.01
CA ALA A 407 -20.01 13.35 -3.33
C ALA A 407 -20.67 12.25 -4.19
N ALA A 408 -21.24 11.23 -3.55
CA ALA A 408 -21.88 10.10 -4.24
C ALA A 408 -23.40 10.23 -4.38
N ALA A 409 -24.04 11.23 -3.73
CA ALA A 409 -25.50 11.33 -3.59
C ALA A 409 -26.29 11.13 -4.90
N ASP A 410 -25.88 11.83 -5.96
CA ASP A 410 -26.56 11.77 -7.27
C ASP A 410 -26.40 10.41 -7.99
N ARG A 411 -25.48 9.57 -7.53
CA ARG A 411 -25.18 8.26 -8.10
C ARG A 411 -25.85 7.12 -7.38
N LEU A 412 -26.26 7.33 -6.13
CA LEU A 412 -26.88 6.29 -5.33
C LEU A 412 -28.28 5.94 -5.84
N ARG A 413 -28.50 4.69 -6.19
CA ARG A 413 -29.82 4.08 -6.43
C ARG A 413 -30.44 3.62 -5.13
N GLY A 414 -29.65 3.12 -4.22
CA GLY A 414 -29.97 2.63 -2.90
C GLY A 414 -28.73 2.23 -2.12
N ALA A 415 -28.89 1.98 -0.83
CA ALA A 415 -27.82 1.49 0.02
C ALA A 415 -28.29 0.31 0.87
N VAL A 416 -27.43 -0.71 1.00
CA VAL A 416 -27.60 -1.85 1.90
C VAL A 416 -26.46 -1.81 2.91
N LEU A 417 -26.78 -1.63 4.19
CA LEU A 417 -25.81 -1.35 5.24
C LEU A 417 -25.63 -2.54 6.17
N ILE A 418 -24.36 -2.83 6.49
CA ILE A 418 -23.93 -3.94 7.34
C ILE A 418 -22.96 -3.47 8.43
N GLY A 419 -22.67 -4.32 9.40
CA GLY A 419 -21.62 -4.13 10.37
C GLY A 419 -21.96 -3.17 11.50
N ARG A 420 -20.96 -2.92 12.35
CA ARG A 420 -21.13 -2.23 13.62
C ARG A 420 -21.50 -0.76 13.46
N ASP A 421 -20.79 -0.03 12.58
CA ASP A 421 -20.93 1.43 12.45
C ASP A 421 -21.90 1.84 11.33
N ARG A 422 -22.74 0.93 10.84
CA ARG A 422 -23.73 1.14 9.77
C ARG A 422 -24.70 2.30 10.03
N GLU A 423 -25.05 2.55 11.30
CA GLU A 423 -25.93 3.65 11.69
C GLU A 423 -25.33 5.02 11.38
N GLN A 424 -23.99 5.16 11.44
CA GLN A 424 -23.30 6.40 11.08
C GLN A 424 -23.42 6.68 9.58
N ILE A 425 -23.29 5.64 8.75
CA ILE A 425 -23.48 5.74 7.28
C ILE A 425 -24.95 6.07 6.97
N ALA A 426 -25.90 5.40 7.62
CA ALA A 426 -27.33 5.69 7.46
C ALA A 426 -27.67 7.16 7.80
N ALA A 427 -27.10 7.68 8.90
CA ALA A 427 -27.28 9.06 9.30
C ALA A 427 -26.68 10.05 8.28
N ALA A 428 -25.53 9.74 7.68
CA ALA A 428 -24.94 10.55 6.62
C ALA A 428 -25.81 10.53 5.34
N ILE A 429 -26.34 9.35 4.94
CA ILE A 429 -27.26 9.25 3.80
C ILE A 429 -28.53 10.07 4.06
N ALA A 430 -29.10 10.01 5.25
CA ALA A 430 -30.27 10.80 5.61
C ALA A 430 -30.03 12.32 5.54
N ARG A 431 -28.79 12.80 5.78
CA ARG A 431 -28.41 14.22 5.65
C ARG A 431 -28.17 14.65 4.20
N HIS A 432 -27.47 13.84 3.41
CA HIS A 432 -26.94 14.26 2.11
C HIS A 432 -27.69 13.70 0.91
N ALA A 433 -28.42 12.58 1.11
CA ALA A 433 -29.17 11.88 0.07
C ALA A 433 -30.48 11.32 0.62
N PRO A 434 -31.40 12.15 1.19
CA PRO A 434 -32.59 11.70 1.94
C PRO A 434 -33.58 10.86 1.13
N ASP A 435 -33.57 10.99 -0.20
CA ASP A 435 -34.46 10.24 -1.11
C ASP A 435 -33.92 8.85 -1.48
N VAL A 436 -32.69 8.52 -1.08
CA VAL A 436 -32.05 7.23 -1.37
C VAL A 436 -32.59 6.17 -0.40
N PRO A 437 -33.19 5.06 -0.90
CA PRO A 437 -33.64 3.99 -0.03
C PRO A 437 -32.45 3.31 0.67
N VAL A 438 -32.59 3.15 1.99
CA VAL A 438 -31.57 2.51 2.84
C VAL A 438 -32.17 1.25 3.46
N ILE A 439 -31.48 0.13 3.30
CA ILE A 439 -31.84 -1.14 3.96
C ILE A 439 -30.77 -1.45 4.99
N ASP A 440 -31.17 -1.54 6.25
CA ASP A 440 -30.31 -1.89 7.37
C ASP A 440 -30.35 -3.41 7.60
N VAL A 441 -29.21 -4.09 7.41
CA VAL A 441 -29.03 -5.51 7.70
C VAL A 441 -28.32 -5.66 9.04
N ALA A 442 -29.12 -5.84 10.10
CA ALA A 442 -28.65 -5.92 11.48
C ALA A 442 -27.95 -7.25 11.82
N ALA A 443 -28.00 -8.25 10.95
CA ALA A 443 -27.31 -9.51 11.14
C ALA A 443 -25.79 -9.30 11.16
N THR A 444 -25.10 -9.97 12.11
CA THR A 444 -23.65 -9.82 12.34
C THR A 444 -22.85 -11.07 12.01
N ASP A 445 -23.51 -12.11 11.52
CA ASP A 445 -22.86 -13.33 11.06
C ASP A 445 -22.55 -13.28 9.56
N THR A 446 -21.69 -14.18 9.12
CA THR A 446 -21.26 -14.25 7.71
C THR A 446 -22.40 -14.64 6.75
N GLY A 447 -23.47 -15.26 7.23
CA GLY A 447 -24.68 -15.61 6.46
C GLY A 447 -25.53 -14.38 6.10
N ALA A 448 -25.29 -13.24 6.73
CA ALA A 448 -25.96 -11.98 6.40
C ALA A 448 -25.73 -11.56 4.94
N MET A 449 -24.64 -12.00 4.29
CA MET A 449 -24.31 -11.58 2.92
C MET A 449 -25.33 -12.05 1.88
N ASP A 450 -25.98 -13.21 2.05
CA ASP A 450 -27.07 -13.66 1.19
C ASP A 450 -28.28 -12.70 1.25
N LEU A 451 -28.60 -12.19 2.44
CA LEU A 451 -29.65 -11.21 2.63
C LEU A 451 -29.28 -9.86 2.00
N VAL A 452 -28.04 -9.44 2.16
CA VAL A 452 -27.48 -8.20 1.56
C VAL A 452 -27.62 -8.25 0.04
N VAL A 453 -27.19 -9.33 -0.59
CA VAL A 453 -27.24 -9.49 -2.05
C VAL A 453 -28.68 -9.52 -2.57
N ARG A 454 -29.59 -10.22 -1.89
CA ARG A 454 -31.02 -10.19 -2.26
C ARG A 454 -31.62 -8.78 -2.19
N HIS A 455 -31.33 -8.03 -1.14
CA HIS A 455 -31.79 -6.66 -1.00
C HIS A 455 -31.19 -5.73 -2.07
N ALA A 456 -29.91 -5.87 -2.33
CA ALA A 456 -29.23 -5.09 -3.34
C ALA A 456 -29.77 -5.38 -4.75
N GLY A 457 -29.99 -6.66 -5.08
CA GLY A 457 -30.61 -7.07 -6.34
C GLY A 457 -32.05 -6.55 -6.51
N ALA A 458 -32.82 -6.49 -5.43
CA ALA A 458 -34.19 -5.94 -5.46
C ALA A 458 -34.21 -4.40 -5.69
N LEU A 459 -33.17 -3.67 -5.33
CA LEU A 459 -33.01 -2.24 -5.56
C LEU A 459 -32.47 -1.90 -6.95
N ALA A 460 -31.67 -2.80 -7.53
CA ALA A 460 -30.96 -2.57 -8.78
C ALA A 460 -31.93 -2.55 -9.98
N GLN A 461 -31.60 -1.72 -10.96
CA GLN A 461 -32.29 -1.61 -12.26
C GLN A 461 -31.30 -1.91 -13.39
N PRO A 462 -31.78 -2.30 -14.59
CA PRO A 462 -30.91 -2.49 -15.75
C PRO A 462 -29.98 -1.29 -15.99
N GLY A 463 -28.69 -1.56 -16.14
CA GLY A 463 -27.63 -0.55 -16.26
C GLY A 463 -27.00 -0.09 -14.94
N ASP A 464 -27.54 -0.51 -13.79
CA ASP A 464 -26.96 -0.19 -12.49
C ASP A 464 -25.78 -1.13 -12.14
N VAL A 465 -24.95 -0.65 -11.21
CA VAL A 465 -23.88 -1.45 -10.58
C VAL A 465 -24.24 -1.71 -9.12
N VAL A 466 -24.29 -2.97 -8.72
CA VAL A 466 -24.26 -3.35 -7.30
C VAL A 466 -22.80 -3.43 -6.87
N LEU A 467 -22.41 -2.51 -5.99
CA LEU A 467 -21.01 -2.31 -5.60
C LEU A 467 -20.81 -2.56 -4.11
N LEU A 468 -20.02 -3.57 -3.79
CA LEU A 468 -19.47 -3.73 -2.44
C LEU A 468 -18.25 -2.80 -2.32
N ALA A 469 -18.43 -1.62 -1.72
CA ALA A 469 -17.36 -0.67 -1.39
C ALA A 469 -17.57 -0.18 0.05
N PRO A 470 -17.14 -0.93 1.05
CA PRO A 470 -17.63 -0.84 2.42
C PRO A 470 -17.38 0.46 3.15
N ALA A 471 -16.39 1.27 2.75
CA ALA A 471 -15.90 2.47 3.45
C ALA A 471 -15.34 2.19 4.86
N ALA A 472 -15.32 0.93 5.29
CA ALA A 472 -15.03 0.50 6.66
C ALA A 472 -14.27 -0.84 6.69
N ALA A 473 -13.50 -1.07 7.75
CA ALA A 473 -12.83 -2.34 7.98
C ALA A 473 -13.85 -3.46 8.29
N SER A 474 -13.46 -4.72 8.02
CA SER A 474 -14.35 -5.89 8.05
C SER A 474 -14.35 -6.67 9.36
N MET A 475 -13.43 -6.38 10.29
CA MET A 475 -13.08 -7.23 11.43
C MET A 475 -14.16 -7.34 12.53
N ASP A 476 -15.29 -6.73 12.34
CA ASP A 476 -16.51 -6.89 13.15
C ASP A 476 -17.40 -8.05 12.70
N MET A 477 -17.30 -8.47 11.45
CA MET A 477 -18.13 -9.54 10.86
C MET A 477 -17.28 -10.62 10.14
N PHE A 478 -16.09 -10.28 9.66
CA PHE A 478 -15.22 -11.14 8.85
C PHE A 478 -13.78 -11.06 9.33
N ASP A 479 -13.00 -12.11 9.18
CA ASP A 479 -11.59 -12.17 9.58
C ASP A 479 -10.73 -11.10 8.89
N ASN A 480 -11.07 -10.78 7.65
CA ASN A 480 -10.39 -9.77 6.85
C ASN A 480 -11.28 -9.33 5.67
N TYR A 481 -10.82 -8.33 4.90
CA TYR A 481 -11.55 -7.83 3.73
C TYR A 481 -11.70 -8.88 2.61
N GLY A 482 -10.76 -9.80 2.47
CA GLY A 482 -10.84 -10.90 1.50
C GLY A 482 -12.00 -11.82 1.82
N ALA A 483 -12.13 -12.29 3.07
CA ALA A 483 -13.25 -13.12 3.51
C ALA A 483 -14.62 -12.42 3.30
N ARG A 484 -14.68 -11.09 3.46
CA ARG A 484 -15.90 -10.31 3.14
C ARG A 484 -16.21 -10.30 1.65
N GLY A 485 -15.19 -10.12 0.82
CA GLY A 485 -15.33 -10.14 -0.64
C GLY A 485 -15.70 -11.51 -1.18
N ASP A 486 -15.06 -12.58 -0.68
CA ASP A 486 -15.42 -13.97 -1.02
C ASP A 486 -16.88 -14.25 -0.68
N ALA A 487 -17.32 -13.87 0.52
CA ALA A 487 -18.71 -14.07 0.95
C ALA A 487 -19.70 -13.31 0.06
N PHE A 488 -19.34 -12.12 -0.44
CA PHE A 488 -20.16 -11.36 -1.39
C PHE A 488 -20.21 -12.06 -2.75
N ALA A 489 -19.10 -12.48 -3.31
CA ALA A 489 -19.06 -13.19 -4.58
C ALA A 489 -19.86 -14.50 -4.54
N ASP A 490 -19.67 -15.30 -3.50
CA ASP A 490 -20.42 -16.54 -3.27
C ASP A 490 -21.92 -16.30 -3.14
N ALA A 491 -22.33 -15.21 -2.45
CA ALA A 491 -23.74 -14.86 -2.30
C ALA A 491 -24.35 -14.38 -3.63
N VAL A 492 -23.61 -13.66 -4.45
CA VAL A 492 -24.03 -13.27 -5.81
C VAL A 492 -24.24 -14.51 -6.66
N ASP A 493 -23.31 -15.46 -6.66
CA ASP A 493 -23.44 -16.69 -7.44
C ASP A 493 -24.69 -17.49 -7.03
N ARG A 494 -24.97 -17.64 -5.72
CA ARG A 494 -26.19 -18.29 -5.24
C ARG A 494 -27.45 -17.56 -5.65
N TYR A 495 -27.48 -16.24 -5.52
CA TYR A 495 -28.61 -15.40 -5.91
C TYR A 495 -28.95 -15.55 -7.38
N LEU A 496 -27.95 -15.59 -8.26
CA LEU A 496 -28.15 -15.74 -9.71
C LEU A 496 -28.56 -17.14 -10.14
N GLN A 497 -28.28 -18.17 -9.30
CA GLN A 497 -28.76 -19.54 -9.54
C GLN A 497 -30.20 -19.77 -9.09
N GLU A 498 -30.72 -18.96 -8.16
CA GLU A 498 -32.11 -19.03 -7.65
C GLU A 498 -33.10 -18.28 -8.52
N GLY A 499 -32.67 -17.31 -9.34
CA GLY A 499 -33.50 -16.45 -10.20
C GLY A 499 -33.43 -16.81 -11.66
#